data_9f6c5ea0b6b914f3b3a7635137d1d377
#
_entry.id   9f6c5ea0b6b914f3b3a7635137d1d377
#
_cell.length_a   1.000
_cell.length_b   1.000
_cell.length_c   1.000
_cell.angle_alpha   90.00
_cell.angle_beta   90.00
_cell.angle_gamma   90.00
#
_symmetry.space_group_name_H-M   'P 1'
#
loop_
_entity.id
_entity.type
_entity.pdbx_description
1 polymer ?
#
loop_
_entity_poly.entity_id
_entity_poly.type
_entity_poly.pdbx_seq_one_letter_code
_entity_poly.pdbx_strand_id
1 'polypeptide(L)'
;SLMQKEAEGYGIVYKEKEPYEALSTNWLTYGEVLKLKMVESMVEVYYNSGQFKHTLVFLEQYFEDPFRMYEALGRFYEKKGYSEISHSRMRRYEILMEFAGEQKEIPLEVLSDVMLLDLYLRENLKSRPSFASDQKPYERMIWDYRKAKKIPTRQLKERMRSQL
;
A
#
# COMPACT_ATOMS: atom_id res chain seq x y z
N SER A 1 3.25 -9.85 25.14
CA SER A 1 3.09 -9.70 23.70
C SER A 1 4.31 -9.04 23.08
N LEU A 2 4.45 -9.21 21.78
CA LEU A 2 5.56 -8.59 21.06
C LEU A 2 5.55 -7.07 21.19
N MET A 3 4.37 -6.49 21.06
CA MET A 3 4.18 -5.05 21.20
C MET A 3 4.54 -4.54 22.60
N GLN A 4 4.23 -5.31 23.60
CA GLN A 4 4.56 -4.98 25.00
C GLN A 4 6.08 -4.99 25.21
N LYS A 5 6.78 -5.98 24.65
CA LYS A 5 8.23 -6.06 24.72
C LYS A 5 8.91 -4.90 24.01
N GLU A 6 8.39 -4.54 22.85
CA GLU A 6 8.89 -3.40 22.09
C GLU A 6 8.64 -2.10 22.84
N ALA A 7 7.45 -1.98 23.45
CA ALA A 7 7.12 -0.81 24.25
C ALA A 7 8.09 -0.61 25.40
N GLU A 8 8.45 -1.67 26.09
CA GLU A 8 9.45 -1.62 27.16
C GLU A 8 10.81 -1.15 26.64
N GLY A 9 11.23 -1.66 25.48
CA GLY A 9 12.46 -1.26 24.84
C GLY A 9 12.52 0.21 24.44
N TYR A 10 11.36 0.81 24.17
CA TYR A 10 11.26 2.22 23.81
C TYR A 10 10.83 3.12 24.98
N GLY A 11 10.75 2.58 26.18
CA GLY A 11 10.32 3.34 27.36
C GLY A 11 8.83 3.64 27.37
N ILE A 12 8.04 2.90 26.65
CA ILE A 12 6.59 3.05 26.59
C ILE A 12 5.96 2.23 27.69
N VAL A 13 5.04 2.84 28.44
CA VAL A 13 4.23 2.12 29.42
C VAL A 13 2.96 1.62 28.73
N TYR A 14 2.87 0.33 28.51
CA TYR A 14 1.74 -0.28 27.86
C TYR A 14 0.66 -0.72 28.84
N LYS A 15 -0.59 -0.34 28.57
CA LYS A 15 -1.76 -0.77 29.32
C LYS A 15 -2.75 -1.44 28.40
N GLU A 16 -3.12 -2.67 28.70
CA GLU A 16 -3.99 -3.48 27.84
C GLU A 16 -5.32 -2.84 27.48
N LYS A 17 -5.93 -2.15 28.44
CA LYS A 17 -7.28 -1.61 28.26
C LYS A 17 -7.30 -0.20 27.71
N GLU A 18 -6.19 0.43 27.68
CA GLU A 18 -6.13 1.79 27.22
C GLU A 18 -5.29 1.86 25.97
N PRO A 19 -5.82 2.50 24.96
CA PRO A 19 -5.07 2.69 23.74
C PRO A 19 -3.92 3.67 23.94
N TYR A 20 -3.33 4.04 22.89
CA TYR A 20 -2.08 4.78 22.84
C TYR A 20 -2.10 6.12 23.55
N GLU A 21 -3.26 6.75 23.69
CA GLU A 21 -3.36 8.04 24.38
C GLU A 21 -3.01 7.96 25.87
N ALA A 22 -3.07 6.78 26.48
CA ALA A 22 -2.69 6.57 27.85
C ALA A 22 -1.21 6.24 28.02
N LEU A 23 -0.50 6.03 26.94
CA LEU A 23 0.91 5.69 26.98
C LEU A 23 1.74 6.93 27.28
N SER A 24 2.22 6.99 28.51
CA SER A 24 3.19 7.99 28.91
C SER A 24 4.57 7.43 28.61
N THR A 25 5.39 8.16 27.90
CA THR A 25 6.71 7.66 27.51
C THR A 25 7.79 8.69 27.77
N ASN A 26 9.02 8.20 27.95
CA ASN A 26 10.21 9.02 27.99
C ASN A 26 10.73 9.36 26.59
N TRP A 27 10.19 8.70 25.56
CA TRP A 27 10.72 8.70 24.21
C TRP A 27 9.78 9.32 23.19
N LEU A 28 8.47 9.07 23.33
CA LEU A 28 7.48 9.46 22.34
C LEU A 28 6.47 10.46 22.90
N THR A 29 6.17 11.48 22.13
CA THR A 29 5.08 12.40 22.45
C THR A 29 3.74 11.76 22.03
N TYR A 30 2.63 12.32 22.50
CA TYR A 30 1.30 11.90 22.09
C TYR A 30 1.11 11.98 20.56
N GLY A 31 1.61 13.05 19.95
CA GLY A 31 1.56 13.21 18.49
C GLY A 31 2.34 12.15 17.75
N GLU A 32 3.49 11.75 18.29
CA GLU A 32 4.29 10.69 17.67
C GLU A 32 3.60 9.33 17.79
N VAL A 33 2.92 9.07 18.90
CA VAL A 33 2.14 7.84 19.07
C VAL A 33 0.99 7.78 18.09
N LEU A 34 0.27 8.89 17.89
CA LEU A 34 -0.80 8.97 16.89
C LEU A 34 -0.28 8.73 15.47
N LYS A 35 0.88 9.27 15.17
CA LYS A 35 1.54 9.08 13.89
C LYS A 35 1.89 7.61 13.64
N LEU A 36 2.46 6.94 14.65
CA LEU A 36 2.77 5.51 14.56
C LEU A 36 1.51 4.67 14.35
N LYS A 37 0.43 5.02 15.04
CA LYS A 37 -0.85 4.35 14.89
C LYS A 37 -1.41 4.51 13.48
N MET A 38 -1.29 5.68 12.92
CA MET A 38 -1.70 5.97 11.54
C MET A 38 -0.88 5.15 10.54
N VAL A 39 0.44 5.10 10.72
CA VAL A 39 1.33 4.30 9.87
C VAL A 39 1.00 2.82 9.98
N GLU A 40 0.77 2.32 11.19
CA GLU A 40 0.38 0.94 11.44
C GLU A 40 -0.90 0.58 10.68
N SER A 41 -1.89 1.46 10.68
CA SER A 41 -3.13 1.25 9.94
C SER A 41 -2.90 1.09 8.44
N MET A 42 -2.00 1.89 7.88
CA MET A 42 -1.68 1.80 6.46
C MET A 42 -0.91 0.52 6.12
N VAL A 43 0.01 0.12 6.98
CA VAL A 43 0.74 -1.14 6.83
C VAL A 43 -0.23 -2.32 6.86
N GLU A 44 -1.18 -2.31 7.77
CA GLU A 44 -2.21 -3.36 7.87
C GLU A 44 -3.04 -3.47 6.60
N VAL A 45 -3.53 -2.36 6.10
CA VAL A 45 -4.40 -2.32 4.92
C VAL A 45 -3.65 -2.72 3.66
N TYR A 46 -2.47 -2.21 3.45
CA TYR A 46 -1.75 -2.37 2.19
C TYR A 46 -0.69 -3.47 2.21
N TYR A 47 0.15 -3.50 3.22
CA TYR A 47 1.22 -4.48 3.28
C TYR A 47 0.75 -5.85 3.77
N ASN A 48 0.09 -5.89 4.92
CA ASN A 48 -0.32 -7.16 5.53
C ASN A 48 -1.40 -7.89 4.76
N SER A 49 -2.20 -7.18 3.98
CA SER A 49 -3.22 -7.81 3.12
C SER A 49 -2.60 -8.67 2.02
N GLY A 50 -1.35 -8.38 1.64
CA GLY A 50 -0.67 -9.09 0.56
C GLY A 50 -1.22 -8.83 -0.84
N GLN A 51 -2.15 -7.89 -0.98
CA GLN A 51 -2.83 -7.63 -2.26
C GLN A 51 -2.10 -6.65 -3.16
N PHE A 52 -1.22 -5.85 -2.59
CA PHE A 52 -0.55 -4.74 -3.27
C PHE A 52 0.96 -4.94 -3.36
N LYS A 53 1.38 -6.19 -3.41
CA LYS A 53 2.79 -6.56 -3.26
C LYS A 53 3.73 -5.84 -4.22
N HIS A 54 3.43 -5.87 -5.51
CA HIS A 54 4.26 -5.25 -6.53
C HIS A 54 4.06 -3.74 -6.58
N THR A 55 2.83 -3.30 -6.36
CA THR A 55 2.48 -1.89 -6.28
C THR A 55 3.26 -1.18 -5.18
N LEU A 56 3.35 -1.78 -3.99
CA LEU A 56 4.09 -1.18 -2.87
C LEU A 56 5.59 -1.11 -3.15
N VAL A 57 6.17 -2.16 -3.71
CA VAL A 57 7.59 -2.17 -4.09
C VAL A 57 7.88 -1.04 -5.09
N PHE A 58 6.98 -0.84 -6.04
CA PHE A 58 7.12 0.24 -7.00
C PHE A 58 7.03 1.62 -6.34
N LEU A 59 6.02 1.83 -5.49
CA LEU A 59 5.82 3.11 -4.81
C LEU A 59 6.96 3.47 -3.85
N GLU A 60 7.50 2.48 -3.15
CA GLU A 60 8.60 2.70 -2.19
C GLU A 60 9.81 3.40 -2.81
N GLN A 61 10.04 3.22 -4.09
CA GLN A 61 11.17 3.83 -4.79
C GLN A 61 11.14 5.36 -4.79
N TYR A 62 9.97 5.94 -4.58
CA TYR A 62 9.77 7.40 -4.61
C TYR A 62 9.80 8.04 -3.23
N PHE A 63 10.15 7.27 -2.20
CA PHE A 63 10.24 7.74 -0.82
C PHE A 63 11.60 7.33 -0.24
N GLU A 64 12.04 8.02 0.79
CA GLU A 64 13.32 7.70 1.45
C GLU A 64 13.34 6.27 1.99
N ASP A 65 12.23 5.85 2.56
CA ASP A 65 12.06 4.52 3.13
C ASP A 65 10.57 4.16 3.17
N PRO A 66 10.22 2.88 3.42
CA PRO A 66 8.82 2.47 3.50
C PRO A 66 8.02 3.21 4.56
N PHE A 67 8.63 3.53 5.69
CA PHE A 67 7.95 4.27 6.76
C PHE A 67 7.44 5.62 6.25
N ARG A 68 8.25 6.35 5.51
CA ARG A 68 7.89 7.65 4.94
C ARG A 68 6.75 7.54 3.95
N MET A 69 6.74 6.47 3.17
CA MET A 69 5.65 6.19 2.25
C MET A 69 4.33 5.97 2.99
N TYR A 70 4.32 5.11 4.01
CA TYR A 70 3.11 4.84 4.80
C TYR A 70 2.66 6.06 5.60
N GLU A 71 3.59 6.85 6.08
CA GLU A 71 3.27 8.12 6.75
C GLU A 71 2.55 9.08 5.80
N ALA A 72 3.10 9.25 4.61
CA ALA A 72 2.49 10.13 3.59
C ALA A 72 1.11 9.62 3.17
N LEU A 73 0.96 8.30 3.01
CA LEU A 73 -0.31 7.68 2.66
C LEU A 73 -1.35 7.85 3.78
N GLY A 74 -0.93 7.68 5.03
CA GLY A 74 -1.80 7.89 6.18
C GLY A 74 -2.29 9.33 6.28
N ARG A 75 -1.42 10.29 6.05
CA ARG A 75 -1.79 11.71 6.03
C ARG A 75 -2.75 12.02 4.89
N PHE A 76 -2.55 11.39 3.75
CA PHE A 76 -3.46 11.49 2.60
C PHE A 76 -4.85 10.98 2.96
N TYR A 77 -4.93 9.84 3.63
CA TYR A 77 -6.18 9.27 4.12
C TYR A 77 -6.92 10.23 5.04
N GLU A 78 -6.22 10.82 5.99
CA GLU A 78 -6.81 11.78 6.92
C GLU A 78 -7.31 13.02 6.18
N LYS A 79 -6.50 13.56 5.29
CA LYS A 79 -6.83 14.75 4.50
C LYS A 79 -8.10 14.55 3.67
N LYS A 80 -8.26 13.36 3.10
CA LYS A 80 -9.42 13.05 2.24
C LYS A 80 -10.62 12.50 3.02
N GLY A 81 -10.47 12.27 4.32
CA GLY A 81 -11.54 11.68 5.13
C GLY A 81 -11.76 10.20 4.88
N TYR A 82 -10.75 9.50 4.37
CA TYR A 82 -10.85 8.07 4.06
C TYR A 82 -10.63 7.17 5.27
N SER A 83 -10.03 7.69 6.33
CA SER A 83 -9.63 6.90 7.49
C SER A 83 -10.76 6.21 8.22
N GLU A 84 -11.93 6.82 8.24
CA GLU A 84 -13.09 6.34 8.99
C GLU A 84 -14.09 5.58 8.13
N ILE A 85 -13.77 5.36 6.88
CA ILE A 85 -14.65 4.72 5.91
C ILE A 85 -14.03 3.39 5.49
N SER A 86 -14.85 2.35 5.45
CA SER A 86 -14.42 1.07 4.90
C SER A 86 -14.36 1.15 3.37
N HIS A 87 -13.30 0.60 2.80
CA HIS A 87 -13.09 0.64 1.35
C HIS A 87 -13.00 -0.78 0.78
N SER A 88 -13.56 -0.96 -0.42
CA SER A 88 -13.38 -2.18 -1.17
C SER A 88 -11.93 -2.29 -1.65
N ARG A 89 -11.53 -3.51 -2.04
CA ARG A 89 -10.19 -3.75 -2.60
C ARG A 89 -9.93 -2.88 -3.83
N MET A 90 -10.90 -2.83 -4.74
CA MET A 90 -10.78 -2.02 -5.95
C MET A 90 -10.66 -0.53 -5.62
N ARG A 91 -11.44 -0.06 -4.65
CA ARG A 91 -11.36 1.34 -4.22
C ARG A 91 -9.99 1.68 -3.63
N ARG A 92 -9.35 0.73 -2.95
CA ARG A 92 -8.00 0.93 -2.42
C ARG A 92 -6.96 1.15 -3.52
N TYR A 93 -7.10 0.46 -4.66
CA TYR A 93 -6.24 0.73 -5.83
C TYR A 93 -6.48 2.14 -6.36
N GLU A 94 -7.73 2.55 -6.46
CA GLU A 94 -8.07 3.91 -6.90
C GLU A 94 -7.49 4.97 -5.97
N ILE A 95 -7.56 4.73 -4.66
CA ILE A 95 -6.99 5.64 -3.65
C ILE A 95 -5.49 5.77 -3.81
N LEU A 96 -4.80 4.66 -4.08
CA LEU A 96 -3.35 4.70 -4.35
C LEU A 96 -3.04 5.53 -5.61
N MET A 97 -3.88 5.45 -6.63
CA MET A 97 -3.72 6.28 -7.82
C MET A 97 -3.92 7.76 -7.51
N GLU A 98 -4.92 8.10 -6.71
CA GLU A 98 -5.15 9.47 -6.26
C GLU A 98 -3.96 9.99 -5.46
N PHE A 99 -3.46 9.18 -4.54
CA PHE A 99 -2.29 9.49 -3.73
C PHE A 99 -1.06 9.74 -4.61
N ALA A 100 -0.79 8.84 -5.55
CA ALA A 100 0.33 8.95 -6.46
C ALA A 100 0.22 10.19 -7.36
N GLY A 101 -1.00 10.58 -7.71
CA GLY A 101 -1.26 11.79 -8.49
C GLY A 101 -0.85 13.07 -7.79
N GLU A 102 -0.86 13.07 -6.46
CA GLU A 102 -0.37 14.20 -5.67
C GLU A 102 1.16 14.20 -5.55
N GLN A 103 1.79 13.07 -5.78
CA GLN A 103 3.25 12.92 -5.79
C GLN A 103 3.73 13.09 -7.23
N LYS A 104 4.15 14.29 -7.58
CA LYS A 104 4.47 14.68 -8.97
C LYS A 104 5.51 13.80 -9.66
N GLU A 105 6.31 13.08 -8.91
CA GLU A 105 7.40 12.25 -9.44
C GLU A 105 6.98 10.86 -9.88
N ILE A 106 5.80 10.40 -9.46
CA ILE A 106 5.36 9.04 -9.74
C ILE A 106 4.68 8.96 -11.10
N PRO A 107 5.20 8.15 -12.05
CA PRO A 107 4.55 8.00 -13.33
C PRO A 107 3.29 7.14 -13.21
N LEU A 108 2.13 7.76 -13.39
CA LEU A 108 0.83 7.11 -13.18
C LEU A 108 0.56 5.96 -14.14
N GLU A 109 1.05 6.04 -15.38
CA GLU A 109 0.89 4.96 -16.35
C GLU A 109 1.61 3.70 -15.89
N VAL A 110 2.84 3.85 -15.41
CA VAL A 110 3.63 2.74 -14.90
C VAL A 110 2.97 2.16 -13.65
N LEU A 111 2.51 3.03 -12.76
CA LEU A 111 1.81 2.59 -11.54
C LEU A 111 0.57 1.78 -11.89
N SER A 112 -0.25 2.23 -12.84
CA SER A 112 -1.45 1.51 -13.24
C SER A 112 -1.11 0.12 -13.79
N ASP A 113 -0.03 0.00 -14.54
CA ASP A 113 0.42 -1.28 -15.08
C ASP A 113 0.87 -2.25 -13.98
N VAL A 114 1.57 -1.73 -12.98
CA VAL A 114 2.01 -2.53 -11.82
C VAL A 114 0.80 -2.97 -10.98
N MET A 115 -0.19 -2.09 -10.81
CA MET A 115 -1.43 -2.42 -10.13
C MET A 115 -2.21 -3.52 -10.86
N LEU A 116 -2.24 -3.45 -12.19
CA LEU A 116 -2.86 -4.50 -13.00
C LEU A 116 -2.14 -5.83 -12.82
N LEU A 117 -0.82 -5.82 -12.69
CA LEU A 117 -0.05 -7.02 -12.41
C LEU A 117 -0.53 -7.67 -11.10
N ASP A 118 -0.67 -6.89 -10.03
CA ASP A 118 -1.17 -7.41 -8.76
C ASP A 118 -2.59 -7.97 -8.89
N LEU A 119 -3.45 -7.28 -9.62
CA LEU A 119 -4.82 -7.72 -9.85
C LEU A 119 -4.89 -9.01 -10.68
N TYR A 120 -4.12 -9.11 -11.74
CA TYR A 120 -4.07 -10.33 -12.56
C TYR A 120 -3.52 -11.54 -11.81
N LEU A 121 -2.64 -11.32 -10.85
CA LEU A 121 -2.10 -12.40 -10.04
C LEU A 121 -3.06 -12.87 -8.94
N ARG A 122 -4.01 -12.03 -8.56
CA ARG A 122 -4.89 -12.28 -7.43
C ARG A 122 -6.36 -12.50 -7.80
N GLU A 123 -6.83 -11.85 -8.85
CA GLU A 123 -8.25 -11.83 -9.21
C GLU A 123 -8.48 -12.07 -10.69
N ASN A 124 -9.65 -12.63 -10.99
CA ASN A 124 -10.14 -12.71 -12.36
C ASN A 124 -10.95 -11.45 -12.64
N LEU A 125 -10.36 -10.52 -13.35
CA LEU A 125 -11.05 -9.30 -13.74
C LEU A 125 -11.99 -9.60 -14.92
N LYS A 126 -13.23 -9.18 -14.79
CA LYS A 126 -14.22 -9.33 -15.86
C LYS A 126 -14.21 -8.14 -16.81
N SER A 127 -13.69 -7.03 -16.35
CA SER A 127 -13.58 -5.82 -17.14
C SER A 127 -12.34 -5.06 -16.73
N ARG A 128 -11.88 -4.19 -17.60
CA ARG A 128 -10.73 -3.37 -17.34
C ARG A 128 -11.02 -2.34 -16.25
N PRO A 129 -10.16 -2.22 -15.23
CA PRO A 129 -10.35 -1.18 -14.21
C PRO A 129 -10.27 0.23 -14.80
N SER A 130 -10.99 1.17 -14.17
CA SER A 130 -11.03 2.55 -14.64
C SER A 130 -9.68 3.27 -14.61
N PHE A 131 -8.77 2.84 -13.74
CA PHE A 131 -7.43 3.43 -13.64
C PHE A 131 -6.44 2.87 -14.66
N ALA A 132 -6.83 1.84 -15.42
CA ALA A 132 -5.93 1.17 -16.35
C ALA A 132 -5.73 1.97 -17.63
N SER A 133 -4.49 2.06 -18.10
CA SER A 133 -4.13 2.64 -19.38
C SER A 133 -4.46 1.68 -20.53
N ASP A 134 -4.17 2.04 -21.77
CA ASP A 134 -4.42 1.17 -22.94
C ASP A 134 -3.66 -0.13 -22.86
N GLN A 135 -4.30 -1.19 -23.36
CA GLN A 135 -3.87 -2.57 -23.17
C GLN A 135 -2.44 -2.89 -23.60
N LYS A 136 -2.07 -2.44 -24.79
CA LYS A 136 -0.79 -2.80 -25.41
C LYS A 136 0.46 -2.29 -24.66
N PRO A 137 0.48 -1.06 -24.17
CA PRO A 137 1.62 -0.59 -23.39
C PRO A 137 1.84 -1.37 -22.09
N TYR A 138 0.77 -1.67 -21.34
CA TYR A 138 0.96 -2.32 -20.07
C TYR A 138 1.38 -3.78 -20.19
N GLU A 139 0.98 -4.48 -21.24
CA GLU A 139 1.43 -5.86 -21.48
C GLU A 139 2.96 -5.95 -21.50
N ARG A 140 3.59 -5.07 -22.27
CA ARG A 140 5.04 -5.00 -22.34
C ARG A 140 5.64 -4.72 -20.97
N MET A 141 5.11 -3.74 -20.28
CA MET A 141 5.62 -3.33 -18.99
C MET A 141 5.46 -4.41 -17.93
N ILE A 142 4.34 -5.12 -17.93
CA ILE A 142 4.13 -6.26 -17.06
C ILE A 142 5.17 -7.34 -17.32
N TRP A 143 5.44 -7.64 -18.57
CA TRP A 143 6.45 -8.63 -18.94
C TRP A 143 7.84 -8.21 -18.48
N ASP A 144 8.21 -6.95 -18.72
CA ASP A 144 9.51 -6.41 -18.33
C ASP A 144 9.65 -6.39 -16.81
N TYR A 145 8.62 -5.92 -16.10
CA TYR A 145 8.59 -5.89 -14.65
C TYR A 145 8.70 -7.30 -14.05
N ARG A 146 7.93 -8.22 -14.60
CA ARG A 146 7.96 -9.63 -14.19
C ARG A 146 9.37 -10.22 -14.36
N LYS A 147 9.98 -9.96 -15.50
CA LYS A 147 11.33 -10.44 -15.80
C LYS A 147 12.34 -9.92 -14.77
N ALA A 148 12.24 -8.65 -14.45
CA ALA A 148 13.11 -8.00 -13.46
C ALA A 148 12.88 -8.53 -12.04
N LYS A 149 11.64 -8.86 -11.68
CA LYS A 149 11.26 -9.31 -10.32
C LYS A 149 11.08 -10.82 -10.20
N LYS A 150 11.37 -11.58 -11.25
CA LYS A 150 11.28 -13.06 -11.27
C LYS A 150 9.89 -13.60 -10.92
N ILE A 151 8.84 -12.93 -11.40
CA ILE A 151 7.46 -13.37 -11.20
C ILE A 151 7.15 -14.55 -12.12
N PRO A 152 6.43 -15.60 -11.66
CA PRO A 152 6.12 -16.78 -12.49
C PRO A 152 5.37 -16.42 -13.77
N THR A 153 5.96 -16.79 -14.90
CA THR A 153 5.43 -16.49 -16.23
C THR A 153 4.08 -17.13 -16.51
N ARG A 154 3.95 -18.40 -16.09
CA ARG A 154 2.76 -19.19 -16.40
C ARG A 154 1.51 -18.55 -15.80
N GLN A 155 1.58 -18.21 -14.52
CA GLN A 155 0.44 -17.61 -13.81
C GLN A 155 0.00 -16.31 -14.47
N LEU A 156 0.96 -15.47 -14.85
CA LEU A 156 0.65 -14.20 -15.50
C LEU A 156 -0.02 -14.41 -16.86
N LYS A 157 0.51 -15.33 -17.68
CA LYS A 157 -0.07 -15.62 -18.99
C LYS A 157 -1.49 -16.13 -18.90
N GLU A 158 -1.75 -17.06 -17.99
CA GLU A 158 -3.09 -17.62 -17.80
C GLU A 158 -4.10 -16.54 -17.41
N ARG A 159 -3.72 -15.68 -16.47
CA ARG A 159 -4.57 -14.57 -16.04
C ARG A 159 -4.84 -13.57 -17.16
N MET A 160 -3.83 -13.19 -17.90
CA MET A 160 -3.98 -12.24 -19.00
C MET A 160 -4.87 -12.81 -20.10
N ARG A 161 -4.72 -14.08 -20.46
CA ARG A 161 -5.56 -14.74 -21.45
C ARG A 161 -7.04 -14.76 -21.08
N SER A 162 -7.35 -14.99 -19.80
CA SER A 162 -8.72 -15.03 -19.34
C SER A 162 -9.40 -13.66 -19.35
N GLN A 163 -8.64 -12.56 -19.44
CA GLN A 163 -9.15 -11.20 -19.40
C GLN A 163 -9.16 -10.51 -20.77
N LEU A 164 -8.47 -11.09 -21.73
CA LEU A 164 -8.43 -10.57 -23.10
C LEU A 164 -9.45 -11.28 -23.97
#